data_9ff9e6b71eabc7ff01808439bf64e46b
#
_entry.id   9ff9e6b71eabc7ff01808439bf64e46b
#
_cell.length_a   1.000
_cell.length_b   1.000
_cell.length_c   1.000
_cell.angle_alpha   90.00
_cell.angle_beta   90.00
_cell.angle_gamma   90.00
#
_symmetry.space_group_name_H-M   'P 1'
#
loop_
_entity.id
_entity.type
_entity.pdbx_description
1 polymer ?
#
loop_
_entity_poly.entity_id
_entity_poly.type
_entity_poly.pdbx_seq_one_letter_code
_entity_poly.pdbx_strand_id
1 'polypeptide(L)'
;MGPKESGKTTLSLALAARGHEFLGDETAGVRLKTREVVPVRRTAAIRPGPAAVAVRTALAAGRYPRERFPDGSVRIRARGTRLFPHAGEGHEPSGSTPLGAIVFLGGFSPVPQLSRVAPGREHLARLTPLACSLWDAPPARRALDLAALLGAVPCYMLNAGSPEATAALIDRTLEE
;
A
#
# COMPACT_ATOMS: atom_id res chain seq x y z
N MET A 1 -3.54 3.65 4.04
CA MET A 1 -3.94 4.88 3.33
C MET A 1 -3.43 6.11 4.06
N GLY A 2 -3.08 7.20 3.38
CA GLY A 2 -2.52 8.39 4.04
C GLY A 2 -2.21 9.50 3.05
N PRO A 3 -1.92 10.72 3.54
CA PRO A 3 -1.59 11.87 2.70
C PRO A 3 -0.29 11.65 1.90
N LYS A 4 0.03 12.60 1.03
CA LYS A 4 1.31 12.60 0.31
C LYS A 4 2.46 12.61 1.33
N GLU A 5 3.54 11.88 1.03
CA GLU A 5 4.75 11.81 1.88
C GLU A 5 4.57 11.10 3.24
N SER A 6 3.47 10.41 3.47
CA SER A 6 3.25 9.64 4.70
C SER A 6 3.95 8.28 4.75
N GLY A 7 4.87 7.99 3.83
CA GLY A 7 5.64 6.73 3.83
C GLY A 7 4.96 5.52 3.18
N LYS A 8 3.82 5.68 2.49
CA LYS A 8 3.09 4.57 1.85
C LYS A 8 3.97 3.70 0.96
N THR A 9 4.63 4.31 -0.01
CA THR A 9 5.53 3.59 -0.94
C THR A 9 6.65 2.88 -0.21
N THR A 10 7.28 3.55 0.77
CA THR A 10 8.36 2.96 1.56
C THR A 10 7.88 1.73 2.32
N LEU A 11 6.71 1.82 2.96
CA LEU A 11 6.11 0.70 3.69
C LEU A 11 5.71 -0.45 2.76
N SER A 12 5.06 -0.15 1.63
CA SER A 12 4.69 -1.17 0.64
C SER A 12 5.91 -1.93 0.10
N LEU A 13 7.02 -1.21 -0.11
CA LEU A 13 8.27 -1.82 -0.55
C LEU A 13 8.95 -2.62 0.57
N ALA A 14 8.86 -2.18 1.83
CA ALA A 14 9.36 -2.94 2.98
C ALA A 14 8.59 -4.26 3.17
N LEU A 15 7.28 -4.25 3.01
CA LEU A 15 6.45 -5.46 3.02
C LEU A 15 6.80 -6.38 1.84
N ALA A 16 6.96 -5.83 0.64
CA ALA A 16 7.38 -6.61 -0.52
C ALA A 16 8.76 -7.26 -0.33
N ALA A 17 9.70 -6.59 0.36
CA ALA A 17 11.00 -7.16 0.71
C ALA A 17 10.89 -8.35 1.68
N ARG A 18 9.80 -8.46 2.42
CA ARG A 18 9.49 -9.58 3.32
C ARG A 18 8.71 -10.72 2.64
N GLY A 19 8.47 -10.61 1.34
CA GLY A 19 7.82 -11.66 0.55
C GLY A 19 6.35 -11.41 0.21
N HIS A 20 5.76 -10.29 0.67
CA HIS A 20 4.39 -9.95 0.29
C HIS A 20 4.28 -9.57 -1.18
N GLU A 21 3.15 -9.87 -1.78
CA GLU A 21 2.86 -9.45 -3.13
C GLU A 21 2.60 -7.94 -3.20
N PHE A 22 3.20 -7.28 -4.18
CA PHE A 22 3.01 -5.86 -4.44
C PHE A 22 1.96 -5.66 -5.52
N LEU A 23 0.74 -5.32 -5.12
CA LEU A 23 -0.39 -5.16 -6.03
C LEU A 23 -0.46 -3.77 -6.67
N GLY A 24 0.18 -2.76 -6.07
CA GLY A 24 0.24 -1.39 -6.55
C GLY A 24 0.80 -0.43 -5.51
N ASP A 25 1.09 0.82 -5.92
CA ASP A 25 1.64 1.86 -5.04
C ASP A 25 0.62 2.96 -4.75
N GLU A 26 0.33 3.81 -5.74
CA GLU A 26 -0.52 4.99 -5.54
C GLU A 26 -2.02 4.69 -5.64
N THR A 27 -2.38 3.59 -6.28
CA THR A 27 -3.78 3.25 -6.60
C THR A 27 -4.02 1.79 -6.34
N ALA A 28 -5.10 1.48 -5.65
CA ALA A 28 -5.64 0.14 -5.50
C ALA A 28 -7.04 0.07 -6.12
N GLY A 29 -7.27 -0.88 -7.01
CA GLY A 29 -8.61 -1.19 -7.48
C GLY A 29 -9.34 -2.04 -6.44
N VAL A 30 -10.57 -1.69 -6.07
CA VAL A 30 -11.39 -2.48 -5.16
C VAL A 30 -12.73 -2.80 -5.80
N ARG A 31 -13.05 -4.09 -5.89
CA ARG A 31 -14.39 -4.54 -6.25
C ARG A 31 -15.28 -4.48 -5.01
N LEU A 32 -16.18 -3.52 -4.95
CA LEU A 32 -16.99 -3.27 -3.75
C LEU A 32 -17.90 -4.44 -3.39
N LYS A 33 -18.44 -5.15 -4.37
CA LYS A 33 -19.35 -6.31 -4.14
C LYS A 33 -18.62 -7.50 -3.50
N THR A 34 -17.46 -7.86 -4.01
CA THR A 34 -16.68 -9.01 -3.55
C THR A 34 -15.64 -8.63 -2.50
N ARG A 35 -15.36 -7.33 -2.33
CA ARG A 35 -14.31 -6.80 -1.45
C ARG A 35 -12.93 -7.34 -1.82
N GLU A 36 -12.68 -7.45 -3.10
CA GLU A 36 -11.40 -7.89 -3.63
C GLU A 36 -10.56 -6.71 -4.09
N VAL A 37 -9.27 -6.77 -3.80
CA VAL A 37 -8.27 -5.87 -4.37
C VAL A 37 -7.84 -6.39 -5.72
N VAL A 38 -7.89 -5.53 -6.72
CA VAL A 38 -7.42 -5.82 -8.08
C VAL A 38 -6.07 -5.15 -8.27
N PRO A 39 -5.04 -5.87 -8.76
CA PRO A 39 -3.74 -5.29 -9.02
C PRO A 39 -3.84 -4.13 -10.02
N VAL A 40 -3.28 -2.98 -9.65
CA VAL A 40 -3.11 -1.84 -10.55
C VAL A 40 -1.64 -1.70 -10.86
N ARG A 41 -1.21 -2.31 -11.97
CA ARG A 41 0.20 -2.36 -12.38
C ARG A 41 0.67 -0.98 -12.84
N ARG A 42 1.26 -0.23 -11.93
CA ARG A 42 1.95 1.03 -12.20
C ARG A 42 3.41 0.94 -11.77
N THR A 43 4.20 1.87 -12.24
CA THR A 43 5.58 2.01 -11.78
C THR A 43 5.60 2.52 -10.33
N ALA A 44 6.38 1.88 -9.45
CA ALA A 44 6.64 2.41 -8.13
C ALA A 44 7.59 3.62 -8.22
N ALA A 45 7.21 4.73 -7.61
CA ALA A 45 8.01 5.95 -7.58
C ALA A 45 8.73 6.08 -6.24
N ILE A 46 10.06 6.00 -6.25
CA ILE A 46 10.90 6.15 -5.06
C ILE A 46 11.51 7.54 -5.07
N ARG A 47 11.06 8.38 -4.14
CA ARG A 47 11.61 9.72 -3.95
C ARG A 47 12.94 9.68 -3.20
N PRO A 48 13.79 10.72 -3.34
CA PRO A 48 14.98 10.87 -2.52
C PRO A 48 14.62 10.95 -1.03
N GLY A 49 15.42 10.33 -0.19
CA GLY A 49 15.25 10.40 1.27
C GLY A 49 15.99 9.26 1.97
N PRO A 50 16.21 9.34 3.30
CA PRO A 50 16.99 8.36 4.05
C PRO A 50 16.43 6.94 3.92
N ALA A 51 15.12 6.74 4.06
CA ALA A 51 14.46 5.45 3.90
C ALA A 51 14.53 4.90 2.46
N ALA A 52 14.68 5.78 1.46
CA ALA A 52 14.80 5.36 0.07
C ALA A 52 16.15 4.70 -0.24
N VAL A 53 17.17 4.89 0.57
CA VAL A 53 18.50 4.32 0.33
C VAL A 53 18.46 2.80 0.48
N ALA A 54 17.95 2.29 1.59
CA ALA A 54 17.82 0.86 1.83
C ALA A 54 16.95 0.17 0.76
N VAL A 55 15.79 0.78 0.46
CA VAL A 55 14.89 0.27 -0.59
C VAL A 55 15.55 0.29 -1.96
N ARG A 56 16.29 1.35 -2.32
CA ARG A 56 17.02 1.41 -3.60
C ARG A 56 18.12 0.37 -3.68
N THR A 57 18.82 0.11 -2.58
CA THR A 57 19.87 -0.91 -2.51
C THR A 57 19.27 -2.30 -2.72
N ALA A 58 18.19 -2.63 -2.02
CA ALA A 58 17.49 -3.89 -2.18
C ALA A 58 16.95 -4.08 -3.61
N LEU A 59 16.35 -3.03 -4.18
CA LEU A 59 15.87 -3.04 -5.57
C LEU A 59 17.01 -3.02 -6.60
N ALA A 60 18.21 -2.57 -6.21
CA ALA A 60 19.37 -2.60 -7.09
C ALA A 60 19.80 -4.01 -7.45
N ALA A 61 19.66 -4.96 -6.54
CA ALA A 61 19.94 -6.37 -6.79
C ALA A 61 18.97 -7.02 -7.79
N GLY A 62 17.77 -6.48 -7.94
CA GLY A 62 16.66 -7.08 -8.68
C GLY A 62 16.60 -6.81 -10.19
N ARG A 63 17.57 -6.17 -10.83
CA ARG A 63 17.61 -5.89 -12.29
C ARG A 63 16.31 -5.29 -12.88
N TYR A 64 15.59 -4.44 -12.15
CA TYR A 64 14.39 -3.79 -12.65
C TYR A 64 14.71 -2.67 -13.63
N PRO A 65 13.93 -2.48 -14.70
CA PRO A 65 14.01 -1.29 -15.54
C PRO A 65 13.77 -0.04 -14.67
N ARG A 66 14.67 0.92 -14.76
CA ARG A 66 14.66 2.14 -13.95
C ARG A 66 14.67 3.36 -14.84
N GLU A 67 13.89 4.34 -14.46
CA GLU A 67 13.89 5.66 -15.03
C GLU A 67 14.23 6.68 -13.94
N ARG A 68 15.24 7.51 -14.16
CA ARG A 68 15.62 8.59 -13.24
C ARG A 68 15.02 9.90 -13.72
N PHE A 69 14.51 10.68 -12.80
CA PHE A 69 13.96 11.99 -13.05
C PHE A 69 14.88 13.09 -12.51
N PRO A 70 14.78 14.34 -13.05
CA PRO A 70 15.60 15.46 -12.61
C PRO A 70 15.47 15.81 -11.13
N ASP A 71 14.33 15.53 -10.50
CA ASP A 71 14.08 15.69 -9.06
C ASP A 71 14.78 14.63 -8.19
N GLY A 72 15.58 13.76 -8.80
CA GLY A 72 16.27 12.66 -8.12
C GLY A 72 15.37 11.46 -7.77
N SER A 73 14.09 11.48 -8.14
CA SER A 73 13.23 10.33 -7.98
C SER A 73 13.60 9.22 -8.98
N VAL A 74 13.31 7.99 -8.58
CA VAL A 74 13.52 6.80 -9.42
C VAL A 74 12.20 6.09 -9.57
N ARG A 75 11.76 5.85 -10.79
CA ARG A 75 10.64 4.98 -11.09
C ARG A 75 11.14 3.59 -11.44
N ILE A 76 10.50 2.60 -10.86
CA ILE A 76 10.81 1.19 -11.08
C ILE A 76 9.58 0.53 -11.67
N ARG A 77 9.78 -0.15 -12.79
CA ARG A 77 8.72 -0.95 -13.41
C ARG A 77 8.84 -2.38 -12.89
N ALA A 78 7.93 -2.76 -11.99
CA ALA A 78 7.82 -4.15 -11.56
C ALA A 78 7.25 -5.01 -12.71
N ARG A 79 7.81 -6.20 -12.88
CA ARG A 79 7.21 -7.25 -13.70
C ARG A 79 6.53 -8.23 -12.74
N GLY A 80 5.20 -8.30 -12.80
CA GLY A 80 4.43 -9.11 -11.86
C GLY A 80 4.19 -8.44 -10.50
N THR A 81 3.73 -9.20 -9.54
CA THR A 81 3.39 -8.75 -8.19
C THR A 81 4.55 -8.91 -7.20
N ARG A 82 5.60 -9.63 -7.57
CA ARG A 82 6.81 -9.78 -6.73
C ARG A 82 7.87 -8.79 -7.14
N LEU A 83 8.15 -7.83 -6.26
CA LEU A 83 9.22 -6.85 -6.44
C LEU A 83 10.60 -7.37 -6.08
N PHE A 84 10.65 -8.42 -5.24
CA PHE A 84 11.90 -9.02 -4.81
C PHE A 84 11.87 -10.51 -5.19
N PRO A 85 12.81 -10.98 -6.02
CA PRO A 85 12.89 -12.40 -6.31
C PRO A 85 13.34 -13.15 -5.06
N HIS A 86 12.44 -13.82 -4.39
CA HIS A 86 12.82 -14.97 -3.59
C HIS A 86 13.20 -16.09 -4.55
N ALA A 87 14.36 -16.72 -4.33
CA ALA A 87 14.88 -17.76 -5.18
C ALA A 87 13.83 -18.87 -5.40
N GLY A 88 13.42 -19.03 -6.65
CA GLY A 88 12.58 -20.11 -7.14
C GLY A 88 11.11 -19.76 -7.31
N GLU A 89 10.72 -19.51 -8.52
CA GLU A 89 9.39 -19.53 -9.12
C GLU A 89 8.86 -18.19 -9.63
N GLY A 90 8.69 -18.18 -10.96
CA GLY A 90 7.89 -17.18 -11.65
C GLY A 90 6.42 -17.40 -11.31
N HIS A 91 5.90 -16.63 -10.35
CA HIS A 91 4.46 -16.59 -10.10
C HIS A 91 3.83 -15.60 -11.08
N GLU A 92 2.93 -16.09 -11.91
CA GLU A 92 1.95 -15.23 -12.57
C GLU A 92 1.18 -14.48 -11.48
N PRO A 93 0.95 -13.16 -11.64
CA PRO A 93 0.22 -12.41 -10.63
C PRO A 93 -1.15 -13.06 -10.42
N SER A 94 -1.44 -13.40 -9.18
CA SER A 94 -2.79 -13.79 -8.79
C SER A 94 -3.79 -12.73 -9.28
N GLY A 95 -4.96 -13.14 -9.66
CA GLY A 95 -6.04 -12.25 -10.07
C GLY A 95 -6.37 -11.23 -8.97
N SER A 96 -7.60 -11.16 -8.54
CA SER A 96 -7.99 -10.38 -7.35
C SER A 96 -7.70 -11.16 -6.06
N THR A 97 -7.42 -10.44 -4.98
CA THR A 97 -7.24 -11.00 -3.64
C THR A 97 -8.22 -10.35 -2.66
N PRO A 98 -8.73 -11.05 -1.63
CA PRO A 98 -9.59 -10.44 -0.64
C PRO A 98 -8.93 -9.24 0.05
N LEU A 99 -9.71 -8.18 0.28
CA LEU A 99 -9.26 -7.04 1.08
C LEU A 99 -9.33 -7.41 2.56
N GLY A 100 -8.20 -7.79 3.14
CA GLY A 100 -8.11 -8.24 4.53
C GLY A 100 -8.15 -7.10 5.54
N ALA A 101 -7.56 -5.95 5.23
CA ALA A 101 -7.48 -4.81 6.15
C ALA A 101 -7.33 -3.47 5.42
N ILE A 102 -7.75 -2.39 6.09
CA ILE A 102 -7.48 -1.00 5.69
C ILE A 102 -6.62 -0.35 6.78
N VAL A 103 -5.41 0.04 6.41
CA VAL A 103 -4.47 0.70 7.33
C VAL A 103 -4.38 2.18 7.01
N PHE A 104 -4.77 3.02 7.98
CA PHE A 104 -4.61 4.47 7.91
C PHE A 104 -3.27 4.88 8.51
N LEU A 105 -2.49 5.64 7.79
CA LEU A 105 -1.23 6.20 8.30
C LEU A 105 -1.54 7.45 9.11
N GLY A 106 -1.25 7.40 10.42
CA GLY A 106 -1.47 8.49 11.36
C GLY A 106 -0.29 9.45 11.43
N GLY A 107 0.93 8.92 11.37
CA GLY A 107 2.16 9.70 11.50
C GLY A 107 3.39 8.81 11.67
N PHE A 108 4.46 9.40 12.22
CA PHE A 108 5.69 8.70 12.52
C PHE A 108 5.93 8.66 14.04
N SER A 109 6.54 7.57 14.49
CA SER A 109 6.91 7.34 15.89
C SER A 109 8.25 6.60 15.95
N PRO A 110 9.10 6.83 16.96
CA PRO A 110 10.33 6.04 17.14
C PRO A 110 10.08 4.53 17.21
N VAL A 111 8.95 4.13 17.80
CA VAL A 111 8.49 2.76 17.87
C VAL A 111 7.18 2.66 17.10
N PRO A 112 7.06 1.78 16.10
CA PRO A 112 5.83 1.66 15.33
C PRO A 112 4.69 1.12 16.20
N GLN A 113 3.48 1.65 15.97
CA GLN A 113 2.28 1.27 16.70
C GLN A 113 1.15 1.03 15.71
N LEU A 114 0.50 -0.10 15.82
CA LEU A 114 -0.68 -0.47 15.02
C LEU A 114 -1.83 -0.75 15.98
N SER A 115 -2.91 0.01 15.84
CA SER A 115 -4.10 -0.12 16.69
C SER A 115 -5.32 -0.36 15.83
N ARG A 116 -6.13 -1.35 16.20
CA ARG A 116 -7.42 -1.55 15.56
C ARG A 116 -8.34 -0.39 15.92
N VAL A 117 -9.06 0.13 14.93
CA VAL A 117 -9.98 1.25 15.12
C VAL A 117 -11.38 0.91 14.59
N ALA A 118 -12.39 1.39 15.30
CA ALA A 118 -13.74 1.39 14.76
C ALA A 118 -13.85 2.49 13.69
N PRO A 119 -14.23 2.15 12.45
CA PRO A 119 -14.33 3.17 11.42
C PRO A 119 -15.47 4.15 11.72
N GLY A 120 -15.17 5.45 11.64
CA GLY A 120 -16.08 6.54 11.90
C GLY A 120 -16.08 7.59 10.79
N ARG A 121 -16.79 8.71 11.02
CA ARG A 121 -16.90 9.83 10.07
C ARG A 121 -15.52 10.37 9.63
N GLU A 122 -14.56 10.41 10.55
CA GLU A 122 -13.19 10.86 10.28
C GLU A 122 -12.46 9.97 9.28
N HIS A 123 -12.62 8.65 9.37
CA HIS A 123 -12.03 7.68 8.43
C HIS A 123 -12.67 7.80 7.05
N LEU A 124 -13.99 7.98 7.00
CA LEU A 124 -14.69 8.25 5.75
C LEU A 124 -14.26 9.57 5.13
N ALA A 125 -14.11 10.63 5.93
CA ALA A 125 -13.62 11.93 5.45
C ALA A 125 -12.18 11.86 4.90
N ARG A 126 -11.32 11.01 5.49
CA ARG A 126 -9.97 10.76 4.97
C ARG A 126 -9.96 9.97 3.67
N LEU A 127 -10.89 9.02 3.52
CA LEU A 127 -10.95 8.13 2.36
C LEU A 127 -11.61 8.80 1.14
N THR A 128 -12.66 9.59 1.36
CA THR A 128 -13.47 10.20 0.29
C THR A 128 -12.63 10.98 -0.74
N PRO A 129 -11.69 11.86 -0.38
CA PRO A 129 -10.89 12.60 -1.36
C PRO A 129 -9.86 11.72 -2.10
N LEU A 130 -9.56 10.53 -1.58
CA LEU A 130 -8.62 9.58 -2.18
C LEU A 130 -9.31 8.57 -3.10
N ALA A 131 -10.63 8.46 -3.00
CA ALA A 131 -11.41 7.51 -3.77
C ALA A 131 -11.87 8.13 -5.10
N CYS A 132 -11.53 7.45 -6.19
CA CYS A 132 -12.11 7.72 -7.49
C CYS A 132 -13.01 6.54 -7.90
N SER A 133 -14.12 6.84 -8.54
CA SER A 133 -14.96 5.83 -9.18
C SER A 133 -14.58 5.76 -10.65
N LEU A 134 -14.48 4.55 -11.20
CA LEU A 134 -14.31 4.34 -12.64
C LEU A 134 -15.57 4.69 -13.43
N TRP A 135 -16.68 4.85 -12.73
CA TRP A 135 -17.99 5.21 -13.26
C TRP A 135 -18.42 6.52 -12.60
N ASP A 136 -19.13 7.37 -13.30
CA ASP A 136 -19.70 8.64 -12.81
C ASP A 136 -20.79 8.41 -11.74
N ALA A 137 -20.41 7.80 -10.63
CA ALA A 137 -21.32 7.62 -9.51
C ALA A 137 -21.50 8.96 -8.76
N PRO A 138 -22.74 9.31 -8.40
CA PRO A 138 -23.01 10.48 -7.59
C PRO A 138 -22.19 10.48 -6.29
N PRO A 139 -21.77 11.65 -5.78
CA PRO A 139 -20.97 11.73 -4.54
C PRO A 139 -21.59 11.02 -3.34
N ALA A 140 -22.91 11.12 -3.19
CA ALA A 140 -23.64 10.42 -2.11
C ALA A 140 -23.52 8.90 -2.23
N ARG A 141 -23.61 8.36 -3.44
CA ARG A 141 -23.44 6.92 -3.67
C ARG A 141 -22.03 6.47 -3.35
N ARG A 142 -21.02 7.23 -3.77
CA ARG A 142 -19.60 6.93 -3.44
C ARG A 142 -19.37 6.93 -1.93
N ALA A 143 -19.94 7.91 -1.21
CA ALA A 143 -19.82 7.96 0.24
C ALA A 143 -20.45 6.74 0.94
N LEU A 144 -21.63 6.29 0.47
CA LEU A 144 -22.28 5.09 0.99
C LEU A 144 -21.47 3.83 0.70
N ASP A 145 -20.93 3.70 -0.51
CA ASP A 145 -20.11 2.55 -0.90
C ASP A 145 -18.81 2.48 -0.08
N LEU A 146 -18.18 3.62 0.20
CA LEU A 146 -17.00 3.71 1.06
C LEU A 146 -17.33 3.42 2.53
N ALA A 147 -18.46 3.91 3.02
CA ALA A 147 -18.91 3.61 4.38
C ALA A 147 -19.20 2.11 4.56
N ALA A 148 -19.85 1.49 3.59
CA ALA A 148 -20.10 0.05 3.57
C ALA A 148 -18.78 -0.76 3.53
N LEU A 149 -17.79 -0.33 2.75
CA LEU A 149 -16.48 -0.94 2.70
C LEU A 149 -15.77 -0.85 4.06
N LEU A 150 -15.75 0.35 4.68
CA LEU A 150 -15.14 0.57 5.99
C LEU A 150 -15.82 -0.25 7.09
N GLY A 151 -17.14 -0.42 7.03
CA GLY A 151 -17.88 -1.24 8.00
C GLY A 151 -17.67 -2.74 7.84
N ALA A 152 -17.18 -3.20 6.69
CA ALA A 152 -17.05 -4.61 6.36
C ALA A 152 -15.62 -5.15 6.46
N VAL A 153 -14.62 -4.29 6.61
CA VAL A 153 -13.20 -4.64 6.61
C VAL A 153 -12.52 -4.11 7.87
N PRO A 154 -11.69 -4.91 8.56
CA PRO A 154 -10.92 -4.43 9.70
C PRO A 154 -10.11 -3.18 9.36
N CYS A 155 -10.21 -2.16 10.22
CA CYS A 155 -9.51 -0.90 10.06
C CYS A 155 -8.46 -0.71 11.16
N TYR A 156 -7.30 -0.19 10.78
CA TYR A 156 -6.19 0.06 11.69
C TYR A 156 -5.64 1.46 11.50
N MET A 157 -5.15 2.05 12.61
CA MET A 157 -4.35 3.26 12.61
C MET A 157 -2.90 2.87 12.87
N LEU A 158 -2.00 3.33 12.00
CA LEU A 158 -0.57 3.04 12.07
C LEU A 158 0.21 4.33 12.27
N ASN A 159 0.98 4.39 13.36
CA ASN A 159 2.10 5.31 13.50
C ASN A 159 3.37 4.54 13.09
N ALA A 160 3.99 4.95 11.99
CA ALA A 160 5.11 4.24 11.39
C ALA A 160 6.42 4.56 12.12
N GLY A 161 7.27 3.56 12.31
CA GLY A 161 8.66 3.69 12.73
C GLY A 161 9.62 3.51 11.55
N SER A 162 10.73 2.80 11.78
CA SER A 162 11.56 2.35 10.66
C SER A 162 10.76 1.43 9.74
N PRO A 163 11.06 1.42 8.45
CA PRO A 163 10.34 0.60 7.48
C PRO A 163 10.30 -0.89 7.87
N GLU A 164 11.43 -1.41 8.33
CA GLU A 164 11.61 -2.81 8.70
C GLU A 164 10.79 -3.16 9.95
N ALA A 165 10.88 -2.34 11.00
CA ALA A 165 10.14 -2.55 12.23
C ALA A 165 8.63 -2.41 12.02
N THR A 166 8.22 -1.48 11.15
CA THR A 166 6.80 -1.26 10.82
C THR A 166 6.25 -2.43 10.02
N ALA A 167 6.98 -2.92 9.03
CA ALA A 167 6.56 -4.09 8.25
C ALA A 167 6.46 -5.34 9.14
N ALA A 168 7.45 -5.57 10.03
CA ALA A 168 7.41 -6.68 10.98
C ALA A 168 6.24 -6.60 11.98
N LEU A 169 5.83 -5.39 12.38
CA LEU A 169 4.64 -5.20 13.22
C LEU A 169 3.36 -5.58 12.46
N ILE A 170 3.24 -5.15 11.21
CA ILE A 170 2.07 -5.46 10.38
C ILE A 170 1.93 -6.96 10.20
N ASP A 171 3.01 -7.67 9.85
CA ASP A 171 2.99 -9.13 9.69
C ASP A 171 2.42 -9.80 10.94
N ARG A 172 3.02 -9.54 12.11
CA ARG A 172 2.56 -10.15 13.37
C ARG A 172 1.10 -9.86 13.71
N THR A 173 0.60 -8.68 13.35
CA THR A 173 -0.77 -8.27 13.74
C THR A 173 -1.83 -8.73 12.76
N LEU A 174 -1.50 -8.91 11.48
CA LEU A 174 -2.48 -9.25 10.45
C LEU A 174 -2.44 -10.75 10.06
N GLU A 175 -1.46 -11.52 10.54
CA GLU A 175 -1.42 -12.98 10.38
C GLU A 175 -2.19 -13.73 11.49
N GLU A 176 -2.54 -13.04 12.61
CA GLU A 176 -3.40 -13.54 13.68
C GLU A 176 -4.91 -13.42 13.31
#